data_d98b604b4e8c21516b5f345362d27c1c
#
_entry.id   d98b604b4e8c21516b5f345362d27c1c
#
_cell.length_a   1.000
_cell.length_b   1.000
_cell.length_c   1.000
_cell.angle_alpha   90.00
_cell.angle_beta   90.00
_cell.angle_gamma   90.00
#
_symmetry.space_group_name_H-M   'P 1'
#
loop_
_entity.id
_entity.type
_entity.pdbx_description
1 polymer ?
#
loop_
_entity_poly.entity_id
_entity_poly.type
_entity_poly.pdbx_seq_one_letter_code
_entity_poly.pdbx_strand_id
1 'polypeptide(L)'
;MLAALKALPVDRFVVDGELTIGVDGRLSFDALQMRLHPAESRVRKLAAETPASLVLFDCLLDAKGRSLVEAPLTRRRAELEALFARFRHAGRVQLSPGTENLEEARAWLAQSGSDLDGVVAKRLDGAYAPGERAMLKIKRLRTADCVVGGFRYEHDSKQVGSLLLGLYDVEGKLDHVGFSSTIADAERPALTRKLEALAGGAGFTGSAPGAPSRWSTERSAEWTPLKPELVAEVRYDHVTGDRFRHGTKFLRWRPDKAPRQCTMAQLRAEAAPEDVIAATR
;
A
#
# COMPACT_ATOMS: atom_id res chain seq x y z
N MET A 1 -21.66 6.73 5.33
CA MET A 1 -21.56 5.32 5.77
C MET A 1 -22.47 5.02 6.94
N LEU A 2 -22.29 5.60 8.14
CA LEU A 2 -23.11 5.28 9.32
C LEU A 2 -24.64 5.39 9.08
N ALA A 3 -25.07 6.45 8.39
CA ALA A 3 -26.49 6.61 8.03
C ALA A 3 -27.00 5.48 7.11
N ALA A 4 -26.19 5.03 6.16
CA ALA A 4 -26.52 3.92 5.28
C ALA A 4 -26.66 2.60 6.05
N LEU A 5 -25.76 2.34 7.01
CA LEU A 5 -25.85 1.14 7.86
C LEU A 5 -27.06 1.17 8.79
N LYS A 6 -27.41 2.34 9.34
CA LYS A 6 -28.58 2.50 10.21
C LYS A 6 -29.92 2.41 9.46
N ALA A 7 -29.92 2.61 8.15
CA ALA A 7 -31.14 2.50 7.33
C ALA A 7 -31.47 1.05 6.91
N LEU A 8 -30.65 0.08 7.31
CA LEU A 8 -30.85 -1.31 6.96
C LEU A 8 -32.03 -1.92 7.75
N PRO A 9 -32.79 -2.82 7.13
CA PRO A 9 -33.91 -3.48 7.78
C PRO A 9 -33.45 -4.65 8.69
N VAL A 10 -32.41 -4.40 9.49
CA VAL A 10 -31.79 -5.38 10.40
C VAL A 10 -31.37 -4.64 11.66
N ASP A 11 -31.89 -5.04 12.81
CA ASP A 11 -31.67 -4.35 14.08
C ASP A 11 -30.31 -4.65 14.71
N ARG A 12 -29.74 -5.83 14.44
CA ARG A 12 -28.50 -6.28 15.06
C ARG A 12 -27.64 -7.04 14.06
N PHE A 13 -26.39 -6.67 13.96
CA PHE A 13 -25.35 -7.42 13.26
C PHE A 13 -23.99 -6.85 13.66
N VAL A 14 -22.95 -7.67 13.53
CA VAL A 14 -21.55 -7.23 13.61
C VAL A 14 -20.83 -7.82 12.41
N VAL A 15 -20.24 -6.95 11.62
CA VAL A 15 -19.45 -7.32 10.43
C VAL A 15 -18.06 -6.75 10.54
N ASP A 16 -17.09 -7.41 9.92
CA ASP A 16 -15.75 -6.92 9.72
C ASP A 16 -15.56 -6.52 8.24
N GLY A 17 -14.90 -5.40 8.01
CA GLY A 17 -14.75 -4.84 6.67
C GLY A 17 -13.76 -3.70 6.64
N GLU A 18 -13.37 -3.29 5.44
CA GLU A 18 -12.47 -2.18 5.20
C GLU A 18 -13.20 -0.96 4.64
N LEU A 19 -12.93 0.21 5.24
CA LEU A 19 -13.37 1.49 4.67
C LEU A 19 -12.41 1.88 3.54
N THR A 20 -12.99 2.17 2.39
CA THR A 20 -12.24 2.62 1.21
C THR A 20 -12.75 3.96 0.72
N ILE A 21 -11.89 4.76 0.09
CA ILE A 21 -12.27 6.01 -0.56
C ILE A 21 -11.70 6.00 -1.97
N GLY A 22 -12.59 6.10 -2.97
CA GLY A 22 -12.22 6.30 -4.36
C GLY A 22 -12.04 7.79 -4.67
N VAL A 23 -10.97 8.14 -5.40
CA VAL A 23 -10.71 9.44 -5.96
C VAL A 23 -10.25 9.21 -7.40
N ASP A 24 -10.91 9.82 -8.37
CA ASP A 24 -10.58 9.70 -9.80
C ASP A 24 -10.47 8.24 -10.30
N GLY A 25 -11.39 7.38 -9.84
CA GLY A 25 -11.44 5.95 -10.20
C GLY A 25 -10.37 5.08 -9.53
N ARG A 26 -9.64 5.58 -8.52
CA ARG A 26 -8.60 4.85 -7.78
C ARG A 26 -8.84 4.90 -6.28
N LEU A 27 -8.43 3.86 -5.56
CA LEU A 27 -8.45 3.88 -4.10
C LEU A 27 -7.37 4.83 -3.57
N SER A 28 -7.76 5.73 -2.65
CA SER A 28 -6.86 6.71 -2.05
C SER A 28 -6.75 6.49 -0.55
N PHE A 29 -5.60 5.97 -0.12
CA PHE A 29 -5.27 5.85 1.29
C PHE A 29 -5.10 7.22 1.96
N ASP A 30 -4.55 8.21 1.24
CA ASP A 30 -4.38 9.58 1.76
C ASP A 30 -5.74 10.23 2.04
N ALA A 31 -6.71 10.06 1.13
CA ALA A 31 -8.08 10.53 1.36
C ALA A 31 -8.73 9.85 2.57
N LEU A 32 -8.43 8.56 2.82
CA LEU A 32 -8.86 7.85 4.02
C LEU A 32 -8.17 8.38 5.27
N GLN A 33 -6.86 8.60 5.24
CA GLN A 33 -6.10 9.16 6.36
C GLN A 33 -6.57 10.57 6.76
N MET A 34 -6.98 11.39 5.81
CA MET A 34 -7.54 12.72 6.11
C MET A 34 -8.80 12.67 6.98
N ARG A 35 -9.45 11.50 7.13
CA ARG A 35 -10.58 11.29 8.06
C ARG A 35 -10.16 11.18 9.52
N LEU A 36 -8.88 10.89 9.78
CA LEU A 36 -8.32 10.86 11.13
C LEU A 36 -7.98 12.29 11.59
N HIS A 37 -9.01 13.15 11.69
CA HIS A 37 -8.85 14.54 12.06
C HIS A 37 -9.72 14.86 13.31
N PRO A 38 -9.21 15.62 14.30
CA PRO A 38 -9.97 15.92 15.50
C PRO A 38 -11.18 16.84 15.26
N ALA A 39 -11.15 17.69 14.22
CA ALA A 39 -12.27 18.58 13.91
C ALA A 39 -13.38 17.85 13.13
N GLU A 40 -14.51 17.62 13.79
CA GLU A 40 -15.66 16.94 13.22
C GLU A 40 -16.23 17.65 11.98
N SER A 41 -16.22 18.99 11.95
CA SER A 41 -16.67 19.78 10.80
C SER A 41 -15.88 19.44 9.52
N ARG A 42 -14.55 19.29 9.62
CA ARG A 42 -13.70 18.88 8.52
C ARG A 42 -14.02 17.46 8.07
N VAL A 43 -14.20 16.52 9.01
CA VAL A 43 -14.56 15.13 8.69
C VAL A 43 -15.91 15.08 7.97
N ARG A 44 -16.91 15.86 8.42
CA ARG A 44 -18.23 15.94 7.76
C ARG A 44 -18.12 16.51 6.35
N LYS A 45 -17.35 17.58 6.14
CA LYS A 45 -17.10 18.16 4.80
C LYS A 45 -16.49 17.13 3.87
N LEU A 46 -15.39 16.51 4.27
CA LEU A 46 -14.72 15.47 3.49
C LEU A 46 -15.65 14.25 3.23
N ALA A 47 -16.52 13.88 4.18
CA ALA A 47 -17.47 12.79 4.00
C ALA A 47 -18.55 13.08 2.95
N ALA A 48 -18.86 14.35 2.70
CA ALA A 48 -19.75 14.76 1.62
C ALA A 48 -19.02 14.81 0.27
N GLU A 49 -17.81 15.35 0.24
CA GLU A 49 -17.00 15.53 -0.99
C GLU A 49 -16.47 14.22 -1.56
N THR A 50 -15.91 13.37 -0.71
CA THR A 50 -15.33 12.07 -1.09
C THR A 50 -15.88 10.96 -0.18
N PRO A 51 -17.12 10.53 -0.37
CA PRO A 51 -17.78 9.59 0.53
C PRO A 51 -17.10 8.21 0.52
N ALA A 52 -16.96 7.60 1.72
CA ALA A 52 -16.36 6.27 1.87
C ALA A 52 -17.31 5.15 1.46
N SER A 53 -16.77 4.06 0.96
CA SER A 53 -17.39 2.75 0.80
C SER A 53 -16.92 1.78 1.88
N LEU A 54 -17.68 0.74 2.15
CA LEU A 54 -17.35 -0.33 3.09
C LEU A 54 -17.32 -1.66 2.34
N VAL A 55 -16.17 -2.33 2.34
CA VAL A 55 -15.99 -3.66 1.74
C VAL A 55 -16.03 -4.69 2.86
N LEU A 56 -17.09 -5.49 2.91
CA LEU A 56 -17.34 -6.50 3.95
C LEU A 56 -16.61 -7.79 3.61
N PHE A 57 -15.96 -8.42 4.59
CA PHE A 57 -15.26 -9.69 4.39
C PHE A 57 -15.47 -10.71 5.53
N ASP A 58 -16.12 -10.35 6.65
CA ASP A 58 -16.48 -11.29 7.72
C ASP A 58 -17.77 -10.87 8.44
N CYS A 59 -18.46 -11.85 9.09
CA CYS A 59 -19.64 -11.65 9.90
C CYS A 59 -19.44 -12.29 11.28
N LEU A 60 -19.55 -11.47 12.33
CA LEU A 60 -19.25 -11.91 13.70
C LEU A 60 -20.52 -12.05 14.55
N LEU A 61 -21.61 -11.39 14.15
CA LEU A 61 -22.95 -11.54 14.74
C LEU A 61 -23.97 -11.52 13.61
N ASP A 62 -24.80 -12.53 13.54
CA ASP A 62 -25.84 -12.63 12.51
C ASP A 62 -27.04 -11.73 12.77
N ALA A 63 -27.96 -11.65 11.81
CA ALA A 63 -29.18 -10.85 11.90
C ALA A 63 -30.15 -11.31 13.02
N LYS A 64 -29.94 -12.47 13.61
CA LYS A 64 -30.71 -12.99 14.75
C LYS A 64 -30.02 -12.73 16.09
N GLY A 65 -28.87 -12.05 16.08
CA GLY A 65 -28.09 -11.74 17.28
C GLY A 65 -27.25 -12.92 17.81
N ARG A 66 -27.00 -13.95 17.00
CA ARG A 66 -26.15 -15.10 17.40
C ARG A 66 -24.70 -14.78 17.09
N SER A 67 -23.81 -14.99 18.05
CA SER A 67 -22.38 -14.89 17.83
C SER A 67 -21.87 -15.96 16.86
N LEU A 68 -21.01 -15.55 15.94
CA LEU A 68 -20.37 -16.40 14.95
C LEU A 68 -18.85 -16.46 15.15
N VAL A 69 -18.30 -15.83 16.18
CA VAL A 69 -16.84 -15.73 16.40
C VAL A 69 -16.18 -17.10 16.40
N GLU A 70 -16.78 -18.08 17.10
CA GLU A 70 -16.27 -19.47 17.17
C GLU A 70 -16.70 -20.35 15.99
N ALA A 71 -17.52 -19.81 15.07
CA ALA A 71 -17.96 -20.56 13.91
C ALA A 71 -16.87 -20.61 12.83
N PRO A 72 -16.83 -21.69 12.01
CA PRO A 72 -15.91 -21.77 10.89
C PRO A 72 -16.17 -20.66 9.86
N LEU A 73 -15.15 -20.26 9.12
CA LEU A 73 -15.24 -19.21 8.09
C LEU A 73 -16.35 -19.49 7.07
N THR A 74 -16.51 -20.75 6.67
CA THR A 74 -17.58 -21.16 5.74
C THR A 74 -18.97 -20.70 6.19
N ARG A 75 -19.28 -20.88 7.49
CA ARG A 75 -20.53 -20.44 8.07
C ARG A 75 -20.62 -18.92 8.19
N ARG A 76 -19.54 -18.27 8.64
CA ARG A 76 -19.50 -16.79 8.76
C ARG A 76 -19.68 -16.13 7.39
N ARG A 77 -19.08 -16.70 6.34
CA ARG A 77 -19.20 -16.22 4.97
C ARG A 77 -20.62 -16.37 4.44
N ALA A 78 -21.26 -17.52 4.64
CA ALA A 78 -22.65 -17.73 4.24
C ALA A 78 -23.62 -16.75 4.93
N GLU A 79 -23.43 -16.48 6.22
CA GLU A 79 -24.24 -15.51 6.96
C GLU A 79 -23.96 -14.07 6.50
N LEU A 80 -22.70 -13.74 6.13
CA LEU A 80 -22.33 -12.45 5.53
C LEU A 80 -23.05 -12.24 4.19
N GLU A 81 -23.06 -13.23 3.33
CA GLU A 81 -23.71 -13.17 2.01
C GLU A 81 -25.23 -13.02 2.15
N ALA A 82 -25.83 -13.78 3.08
CA ALA A 82 -27.26 -13.66 3.39
C ALA A 82 -27.61 -12.28 3.97
N LEU A 83 -26.73 -11.72 4.81
CA LEU A 83 -26.87 -10.37 5.34
C LEU A 83 -26.70 -9.34 4.21
N PHE A 84 -25.66 -9.47 3.38
CA PHE A 84 -25.37 -8.56 2.27
C PHE A 84 -26.51 -8.52 1.24
N ALA A 85 -27.18 -9.64 0.99
CA ALA A 85 -28.34 -9.67 0.10
C ALA A 85 -29.45 -8.71 0.52
N ARG A 86 -29.52 -8.34 1.81
CA ARG A 86 -30.46 -7.33 2.34
C ARG A 86 -29.98 -5.89 2.12
N PHE A 87 -28.70 -5.70 1.79
CA PHE A 87 -28.05 -4.39 1.60
C PHE A 87 -28.08 -3.89 0.16
N ARG A 88 -28.74 -4.58 -0.77
CA ARG A 88 -28.74 -4.32 -2.22
C ARG A 88 -29.01 -2.87 -2.65
N HIS A 89 -29.56 -2.05 -1.75
CA HIS A 89 -29.83 -0.63 -2.01
C HIS A 89 -28.87 0.33 -1.29
N ALA A 90 -27.90 -0.19 -0.54
CA ALA A 90 -26.97 0.62 0.23
C ALA A 90 -25.74 1.08 -0.57
N GLY A 91 -25.80 1.22 -1.86
CA GLY A 91 -24.87 1.75 -2.89
C GLY A 91 -23.34 1.88 -2.58
N ARG A 92 -22.98 1.89 -1.30
CA ARG A 92 -21.60 2.06 -0.79
C ARG A 92 -21.13 0.91 0.10
N VAL A 93 -21.93 -0.13 0.22
CA VAL A 93 -21.54 -1.37 0.91
C VAL A 93 -21.30 -2.41 -0.17
N GLN A 94 -20.14 -3.02 -0.15
CA GLN A 94 -19.70 -4.03 -1.10
C GLN A 94 -19.33 -5.30 -0.35
N LEU A 95 -19.49 -6.44 -1.00
CA LEU A 95 -18.99 -7.71 -0.50
C LEU A 95 -17.60 -7.95 -1.10
N SER A 96 -16.62 -8.24 -0.27
CA SER A 96 -15.31 -8.68 -0.74
C SER A 96 -15.47 -9.98 -1.55
N PRO A 97 -14.89 -10.09 -2.76
CA PRO A 97 -14.89 -11.33 -3.49
C PRO A 97 -14.19 -12.44 -2.68
N GLY A 98 -14.60 -13.67 -2.88
CA GLY A 98 -14.00 -14.84 -2.25
C GLY A 98 -14.07 -16.04 -3.20
N THR A 99 -12.99 -16.82 -3.25
CA THR A 99 -12.90 -18.02 -4.08
C THR A 99 -12.13 -19.12 -3.35
N GLU A 100 -12.46 -20.37 -3.67
CA GLU A 100 -11.69 -21.56 -3.29
C GLU A 100 -10.85 -22.06 -4.48
N ASN A 101 -10.98 -21.42 -5.64
CA ASN A 101 -10.23 -21.76 -6.84
C ASN A 101 -8.87 -21.05 -6.84
N LEU A 102 -7.78 -21.83 -6.81
CA LEU A 102 -6.41 -21.30 -6.80
C LEU A 102 -6.07 -20.47 -8.05
N GLU A 103 -6.55 -20.86 -9.22
CA GLU A 103 -6.25 -20.15 -10.48
C GLU A 103 -6.97 -18.79 -10.53
N GLU A 104 -8.19 -18.72 -10.00
CA GLU A 104 -8.91 -17.47 -9.87
C GLU A 104 -8.20 -16.52 -8.86
N ALA A 105 -7.77 -17.05 -7.71
CA ALA A 105 -7.01 -16.27 -6.74
C ALA A 105 -5.67 -15.77 -7.31
N ARG A 106 -4.99 -16.58 -8.14
CA ARG A 106 -3.79 -16.18 -8.89
C ARG A 106 -4.08 -15.09 -9.90
N ALA A 107 -5.20 -15.18 -10.61
CA ALA A 107 -5.64 -14.14 -11.55
C ALA A 107 -5.90 -12.81 -10.84
N TRP A 108 -6.59 -12.83 -9.69
CA TRP A 108 -6.78 -11.62 -8.86
C TRP A 108 -5.45 -11.02 -8.40
N LEU A 109 -4.52 -11.86 -7.95
CA LEU A 109 -3.19 -11.40 -7.54
C LEU A 109 -2.41 -10.80 -8.71
N ALA A 110 -2.51 -11.37 -9.91
CA ALA A 110 -1.86 -10.86 -11.11
C ALA A 110 -2.44 -9.51 -11.57
N GLN A 111 -3.75 -9.34 -11.42
CA GLN A 111 -4.46 -8.10 -11.76
C GLN A 111 -4.36 -7.03 -10.68
N SER A 112 -3.91 -7.38 -9.45
CA SER A 112 -3.77 -6.40 -8.38
C SER A 112 -2.81 -5.29 -8.79
N GLY A 113 -3.35 -4.07 -8.88
CA GLY A 113 -2.63 -2.85 -9.22
C GLY A 113 -1.88 -2.26 -8.01
N SER A 114 -1.41 -1.02 -8.14
CA SER A 114 -0.73 -0.30 -7.05
C SER A 114 -1.63 -0.08 -5.81
N ASP A 115 -2.94 -0.09 -6.00
CA ASP A 115 -3.93 0.27 -4.97
C ASP A 115 -4.50 -0.95 -4.24
N LEU A 116 -4.21 -2.17 -4.71
CA LEU A 116 -4.56 -3.42 -4.03
C LEU A 116 -3.31 -4.12 -3.52
N ASP A 117 -3.26 -4.37 -2.23
CA ASP A 117 -2.12 -4.99 -1.55
C ASP A 117 -1.91 -6.47 -1.92
N GLY A 118 -2.94 -7.15 -2.44
CA GLY A 118 -2.91 -8.57 -2.78
C GLY A 118 -4.16 -9.33 -2.33
N VAL A 119 -4.02 -10.60 -2.05
CA VAL A 119 -5.09 -11.48 -1.59
C VAL A 119 -4.84 -11.97 -0.17
N VAL A 120 -5.91 -12.27 0.55
CA VAL A 120 -5.86 -12.85 1.91
C VAL A 120 -6.39 -14.27 1.87
N ALA A 121 -5.53 -15.25 2.16
CA ALA A 121 -5.93 -16.64 2.32
C ALA A 121 -6.31 -16.92 3.77
N LYS A 122 -7.49 -17.47 3.98
CA LYS A 122 -8.05 -17.82 5.29
C LYS A 122 -8.40 -19.30 5.32
N ARG A 123 -8.27 -19.95 6.47
CA ARG A 123 -8.74 -21.32 6.66
C ARG A 123 -10.26 -21.35 6.69
N LEU A 124 -10.86 -22.23 5.92
CA LEU A 124 -12.32 -22.37 5.83
C LEU A 124 -12.95 -22.88 7.14
N ASP A 125 -12.23 -23.75 7.87
CA ASP A 125 -12.62 -24.33 9.15
C ASP A 125 -12.25 -23.45 10.36
N GLY A 126 -11.52 -22.34 10.14
CA GLY A 126 -11.01 -21.50 11.22
C GLY A 126 -12.07 -20.59 11.84
N ALA A 127 -12.01 -20.46 13.18
CA ALA A 127 -12.74 -19.43 13.92
C ALA A 127 -12.19 -18.02 13.63
N TYR A 128 -12.90 -16.98 14.05
CA TYR A 128 -12.39 -15.62 14.00
C TYR A 128 -11.42 -15.39 15.16
N ALA A 129 -10.16 -15.12 14.85
CA ALA A 129 -9.07 -14.99 15.81
C ALA A 129 -8.52 -13.55 15.85
N PRO A 130 -9.12 -12.64 16.64
CA PRO A 130 -8.72 -11.24 16.71
C PRO A 130 -7.33 -11.11 17.34
N GLY A 131 -6.47 -10.29 16.68
CA GLY A 131 -5.10 -10.05 17.14
C GLY A 131 -4.09 -11.17 16.84
N GLU A 132 -4.53 -12.29 16.26
CA GLU A 132 -3.66 -13.41 15.90
C GLU A 132 -3.30 -13.40 14.40
N ARG A 133 -2.19 -14.07 14.06
CA ARG A 133 -1.79 -14.28 12.67
C ARG A 133 -2.44 -15.55 12.08
N ALA A 134 -3.78 -15.60 12.12
CA ALA A 134 -4.55 -16.74 11.67
C ALA A 134 -4.81 -16.79 10.16
N MET A 135 -4.35 -15.79 9.40
CA MET A 135 -4.53 -15.70 7.95
C MET A 135 -3.22 -15.32 7.25
N LEU A 136 -3.11 -15.65 5.97
CA LEU A 136 -1.94 -15.34 5.15
C LEU A 136 -2.26 -14.20 4.18
N LYS A 137 -1.53 -13.10 4.28
CA LYS A 137 -1.57 -12.03 3.29
C LYS A 137 -0.53 -12.30 2.21
N ILE A 138 -1.00 -12.57 0.99
CA ILE A 138 -0.16 -12.85 -0.18
C ILE A 138 -0.14 -11.57 -1.02
N LYS A 139 1.05 -10.96 -1.11
CA LYS A 139 1.25 -9.71 -1.85
C LYS A 139 1.97 -9.96 -3.17
N ARG A 140 1.60 -9.19 -4.20
CA ARG A 140 2.41 -9.10 -5.40
C ARG A 140 3.62 -8.22 -5.10
N LEU A 141 4.80 -8.82 -5.12
CA LEU A 141 6.05 -8.09 -5.00
C LEU A 141 6.50 -7.69 -6.40
N ARG A 142 6.82 -6.42 -6.56
CA ARG A 142 7.29 -5.82 -7.80
C ARG A 142 8.72 -5.36 -7.66
N THR A 143 9.39 -5.19 -8.78
CA THR A 143 10.72 -4.59 -8.82
C THR A 143 10.70 -3.31 -9.64
N ALA A 144 11.60 -2.40 -9.30
CA ALA A 144 11.90 -1.21 -10.07
C ALA A 144 13.40 -0.98 -10.09
N ASP A 145 13.90 -0.49 -11.22
CA ASP A 145 15.25 0.00 -11.34
C ASP A 145 15.27 1.48 -11.00
N CYS A 146 15.96 1.83 -9.92
CA CYS A 146 15.99 3.19 -9.39
C CYS A 146 17.40 3.76 -9.43
N VAL A 147 17.50 5.03 -9.74
CA VAL A 147 18.76 5.77 -9.60
C VAL A 147 19.04 6.03 -8.12
N VAL A 148 20.25 5.83 -7.68
CA VAL A 148 20.68 6.24 -6.34
C VAL A 148 21.10 7.71 -6.38
N GLY A 149 20.19 8.60 -6.00
CA GLY A 149 20.40 10.05 -6.00
C GLY A 149 21.10 10.56 -4.74
N GLY A 150 21.16 9.74 -3.70
CA GLY A 150 21.80 10.10 -2.43
C GLY A 150 21.84 8.95 -1.46
N PHE A 151 22.40 9.20 -0.28
CA PHE A 151 22.40 8.22 0.80
C PHE A 151 22.34 8.93 2.17
N ARG A 152 22.02 8.17 3.20
CA ARG A 152 22.14 8.59 4.61
C ARG A 152 23.12 7.69 5.32
N TYR A 153 23.89 8.27 6.22
CA TYR A 153 24.67 7.50 7.17
C TYR A 153 23.78 6.83 8.21
N GLU A 154 24.24 5.73 8.76
CA GLU A 154 23.62 5.11 9.92
C GLU A 154 23.76 6.02 11.16
N HIS A 155 22.89 5.81 12.14
CA HIS A 155 22.94 6.59 13.39
C HIS A 155 24.27 6.35 14.09
N ASP A 156 24.94 7.43 14.50
CA ASP A 156 26.21 7.41 15.22
C ASP A 156 27.33 6.61 14.50
N SER A 157 27.24 6.51 13.17
CA SER A 157 28.19 5.78 12.33
C SER A 157 28.54 6.61 11.10
N LYS A 158 29.77 6.38 10.58
CA LYS A 158 30.20 6.91 9.28
C LYS A 158 29.96 5.90 8.15
N GLN A 159 29.14 4.89 8.38
CA GLN A 159 28.76 3.91 7.36
C GLN A 159 27.39 4.22 6.79
N VAL A 160 27.17 3.84 5.52
CA VAL A 160 25.88 3.99 4.88
C VAL A 160 24.80 3.21 5.61
N GLY A 161 23.69 3.91 5.97
CA GLY A 161 22.51 3.34 6.59
C GLY A 161 21.38 3.08 5.58
N SER A 162 21.21 3.98 4.59
CA SER A 162 20.21 3.81 3.55
C SER A 162 20.58 4.49 2.24
N LEU A 163 20.14 3.88 1.13
CA LEU A 163 20.19 4.45 -0.21
C LEU A 163 18.90 5.24 -0.44
N LEU A 164 19.00 6.42 -1.03
CA LEU A 164 17.87 7.23 -1.46
C LEU A 164 17.65 7.03 -2.95
N LEU A 165 16.44 6.65 -3.31
CA LEU A 165 16.06 6.15 -4.62
C LEU A 165 15.29 7.20 -5.41
N GLY A 166 15.59 7.31 -6.68
CA GLY A 166 14.93 8.24 -7.59
C GLY A 166 14.50 7.62 -8.90
N LEU A 167 13.48 8.23 -9.49
CA LEU A 167 13.02 7.95 -10.85
C LEU A 167 12.89 9.28 -11.62
N TYR A 168 13.16 9.23 -12.90
CA TYR A 168 12.99 10.39 -13.76
C TYR A 168 11.53 10.60 -14.14
N ASP A 169 11.07 11.83 -13.99
CA ASP A 169 9.75 12.27 -14.48
C ASP A 169 9.76 12.52 -16.00
N VAL A 170 8.63 13.00 -16.53
CA VAL A 170 8.46 13.30 -17.95
C VAL A 170 9.26 14.54 -18.39
N GLU A 171 9.67 15.41 -17.45
CA GLU A 171 10.50 16.59 -17.68
C GLU A 171 11.98 16.28 -17.60
N GLY A 172 12.35 15.02 -17.27
CA GLY A 172 13.73 14.59 -17.08
C GLY A 172 14.34 15.04 -15.76
N LYS A 173 13.54 15.41 -14.76
CA LYS A 173 13.98 15.67 -13.40
C LYS A 173 14.00 14.37 -12.60
N LEU A 174 14.99 14.20 -11.73
CA LEU A 174 15.11 13.05 -10.84
C LEU A 174 14.35 13.34 -9.55
N ASP A 175 13.22 12.65 -9.36
CA ASP A 175 12.38 12.73 -8.16
C ASP A 175 12.73 11.65 -7.15
N HIS A 176 12.78 12.02 -5.88
CA HIS A 176 12.95 11.07 -4.79
C HIS A 176 11.68 10.24 -4.59
N VAL A 177 11.76 8.93 -4.80
CA VAL A 177 10.61 8.01 -4.72
C VAL A 177 10.64 7.10 -3.49
N GLY A 178 11.73 7.06 -2.73
CA GLY A 178 11.82 6.24 -1.53
C GLY A 178 13.25 5.89 -1.14
N PHE A 179 13.41 4.88 -0.29
CA PHE A 179 14.72 4.48 0.21
C PHE A 179 14.81 2.96 0.40
N SER A 180 16.05 2.45 0.47
CA SER A 180 16.36 1.09 0.87
C SER A 180 17.41 1.09 1.98
N SER A 181 17.12 0.44 3.10
CA SER A 181 18.04 0.24 4.23
C SER A 181 18.51 -1.22 4.37
N THR A 182 18.11 -2.10 3.44
CA THR A 182 18.46 -3.52 3.47
C THR A 182 19.85 -3.77 2.89
N ILE A 183 20.86 -3.21 3.55
CA ILE A 183 22.28 -3.35 3.19
C ILE A 183 22.91 -4.28 4.22
N ALA A 184 23.58 -5.34 3.76
CA ALA A 184 24.30 -6.24 4.65
C ALA A 184 25.45 -5.53 5.36
N ASP A 185 25.60 -5.73 6.66
CA ASP A 185 26.61 -5.02 7.46
C ASP A 185 28.02 -5.20 6.93
N ALA A 186 28.35 -6.41 6.45
CA ALA A 186 29.63 -6.71 5.84
C ALA A 186 29.94 -5.90 4.56
N GLU A 187 28.89 -5.45 3.84
CA GLU A 187 29.02 -4.68 2.60
C GLU A 187 29.12 -3.16 2.86
N ARG A 188 28.65 -2.68 4.01
CA ARG A 188 28.55 -1.25 4.33
C ARG A 188 29.88 -0.49 4.17
N PRO A 189 31.05 -0.98 4.66
CA PRO A 189 32.28 -0.23 4.54
C PRO A 189 32.74 -0.02 3.08
N ALA A 190 32.58 -1.04 2.24
CA ALA A 190 32.95 -0.94 0.83
C ALA A 190 31.97 -0.06 0.06
N LEU A 191 30.69 -0.21 0.36
CA LEU A 191 29.63 0.59 -0.24
C LEU A 191 29.74 2.07 0.15
N THR A 192 30.05 2.38 1.41
CA THR A 192 30.25 3.76 1.87
C THR A 192 31.34 4.45 1.04
N ARG A 193 32.53 3.83 0.90
CA ARG A 193 33.62 4.39 0.07
C ARG A 193 33.18 4.61 -1.38
N LYS A 194 32.41 3.68 -1.96
CA LYS A 194 31.87 3.81 -3.31
C LYS A 194 30.94 4.99 -3.45
N LEU A 195 30.04 5.21 -2.47
CA LEU A 195 29.09 6.32 -2.47
C LEU A 195 29.76 7.66 -2.23
N GLU A 196 30.70 7.72 -1.28
CA GLU A 196 31.47 8.94 -0.98
C GLU A 196 32.30 9.43 -2.20
N ALA A 197 32.81 8.50 -3.02
CA ALA A 197 33.48 8.85 -4.27
C ALA A 197 32.57 9.53 -5.31
N LEU A 198 31.26 9.36 -5.18
CA LEU A 198 30.23 9.98 -6.03
C LEU A 198 29.55 11.17 -5.36
N ALA A 199 29.95 11.54 -4.15
CA ALA A 199 29.37 12.66 -3.42
C ALA A 199 29.58 14.01 -4.11
N GLY A 200 28.75 15.00 -3.78
CA GLY A 200 28.82 16.35 -4.36
C GLY A 200 28.16 16.48 -5.73
N GLY A 201 27.37 15.48 -6.15
CA GLY A 201 26.52 15.58 -7.33
C GLY A 201 25.24 16.41 -7.05
N ALA A 202 24.43 16.60 -8.10
CA ALA A 202 23.16 17.33 -7.99
C ALA A 202 22.09 16.57 -7.14
N GLY A 203 22.29 15.27 -6.94
CA GLY A 203 21.30 14.44 -6.25
C GLY A 203 19.98 14.41 -6.99
N PHE A 204 18.91 14.79 -6.29
CA PHE A 204 17.57 14.92 -6.87
C PHE A 204 17.37 16.32 -7.45
N THR A 205 16.93 16.39 -8.70
CA THR A 205 16.69 17.63 -9.45
C THR A 205 15.21 18.03 -9.48
N GLY A 206 14.32 17.12 -9.06
CA GLY A 206 12.90 17.35 -8.81
C GLY A 206 12.61 17.37 -7.31
N SER A 207 11.66 16.57 -6.84
CA SER A 207 11.38 16.44 -5.41
C SER A 207 12.54 15.77 -4.67
N ALA A 208 12.98 16.42 -3.57
CA ALA A 208 14.08 15.95 -2.74
C ALA A 208 13.60 15.26 -1.45
N PRO A 209 14.47 14.44 -0.80
CA PRO A 209 14.18 13.93 0.54
C PRO A 209 14.01 15.07 1.56
N GLY A 210 13.18 14.86 2.58
CA GLY A 210 12.99 15.83 3.67
C GLY A 210 11.90 16.87 3.43
N ALA A 211 11.16 16.79 2.32
CA ALA A 211 9.96 17.62 2.16
C ALA A 211 9.00 17.43 3.35
N PRO A 212 8.34 18.51 3.84
CA PRO A 212 7.45 18.45 4.98
C PRO A 212 6.37 17.37 4.79
N SER A 213 6.38 16.37 5.64
CA SER A 213 5.37 15.32 5.69
C SER A 213 5.04 15.04 7.14
N ARG A 214 3.89 14.41 7.40
CA ARG A 214 3.49 14.00 8.75
C ARG A 214 4.53 13.06 9.43
N TRP A 215 5.43 12.48 8.65
CA TRP A 215 6.47 11.53 9.07
C TRP A 215 7.89 12.07 8.91
N SER A 216 8.04 13.34 8.48
CA SER A 216 9.35 13.95 8.38
C SER A 216 9.87 14.30 9.77
N THR A 217 11.10 13.90 10.05
CA THR A 217 11.89 14.28 11.23
C THR A 217 13.04 15.16 10.76
N GLU A 218 13.68 15.92 11.65
CA GLU A 218 14.90 16.68 11.32
C GLU A 218 15.94 15.81 10.63
N ARG A 219 16.07 14.57 11.07
CA ARG A 219 16.96 13.56 10.49
C ARG A 219 16.59 13.16 9.05
N SER A 220 15.32 13.27 8.64
CA SER A 220 14.90 12.97 7.28
C SER A 220 15.42 13.99 6.26
N ALA A 221 15.84 15.17 6.72
CA ALA A 221 16.43 16.23 5.91
C ALA A 221 17.95 16.05 5.71
N GLU A 222 18.63 15.26 6.56
CA GLU A 222 20.07 15.02 6.45
C GLU A 222 20.36 13.89 5.47
N TRP A 223 21.03 14.20 4.38
CA TRP A 223 21.47 13.23 3.39
C TRP A 223 22.60 13.77 2.53
N THR A 224 23.40 12.87 1.95
CA THR A 224 24.50 13.21 1.07
C THR A 224 24.08 13.04 -0.39
N PRO A 225 24.06 14.11 -1.20
CA PRO A 225 23.73 14.04 -2.62
C PRO A 225 24.85 13.35 -3.42
N LEU A 226 24.45 12.55 -4.41
CA LEU A 226 25.35 11.82 -5.29
C LEU A 226 25.23 12.33 -6.74
N LYS A 227 26.28 12.06 -7.52
CA LYS A 227 26.16 12.01 -8.98
C LYS A 227 25.19 10.86 -9.33
N PRO A 228 24.16 11.08 -10.16
CA PRO A 228 23.14 10.06 -10.45
C PRO A 228 23.65 9.02 -11.47
N GLU A 229 24.68 8.27 -11.10
CA GLU A 229 25.36 7.30 -11.96
C GLU A 229 25.02 5.84 -11.61
N LEU A 230 24.62 5.57 -10.36
CA LEU A 230 24.32 4.23 -9.90
C LEU A 230 22.84 3.89 -10.07
N VAL A 231 22.58 2.69 -10.58
CA VAL A 231 21.25 2.12 -10.67
C VAL A 231 21.15 0.87 -9.80
N ALA A 232 20.10 0.80 -8.99
CA ALA A 232 19.79 -0.32 -8.11
C ALA A 232 18.41 -0.91 -8.48
N GLU A 233 18.34 -2.21 -8.63
CA GLU A 233 17.06 -2.92 -8.66
C GLU A 233 16.58 -3.12 -7.23
N VAL A 234 15.38 -2.67 -6.96
CA VAL A 234 14.73 -2.79 -5.63
C VAL A 234 13.40 -3.48 -5.74
N ARG A 235 13.05 -4.25 -4.71
CA ARG A 235 11.74 -4.84 -4.55
C ARG A 235 10.88 -3.96 -3.65
N TYR A 236 9.66 -3.70 -4.09
CA TYR A 236 8.68 -2.92 -3.34
C TYR A 236 7.32 -3.62 -3.30
N ASP A 237 6.45 -3.21 -2.39
CA ASP A 237 5.10 -3.77 -2.24
C ASP A 237 4.01 -2.81 -2.71
N HIS A 238 4.16 -1.52 -2.45
CA HIS A 238 3.10 -0.54 -2.70
C HIS A 238 3.65 0.84 -3.08
N VAL A 239 2.92 1.53 -3.96
CA VAL A 239 3.18 2.92 -4.37
C VAL A 239 1.97 3.76 -3.98
N THR A 240 2.20 4.93 -3.36
CA THR A 240 1.18 5.93 -3.08
C THR A 240 1.62 7.23 -3.71
N GLY A 241 0.81 7.76 -4.61
CA GLY A 241 1.26 8.82 -5.51
C GLY A 241 2.46 8.33 -6.33
N ASP A 242 3.53 9.10 -6.35
CA ASP A 242 4.77 8.77 -7.08
C ASP A 242 5.87 8.23 -6.16
N ARG A 243 5.53 7.66 -4.98
CA ARG A 243 6.50 7.22 -3.98
C ARG A 243 6.20 5.81 -3.47
N PHE A 244 7.27 5.07 -3.15
CA PHE A 244 7.14 3.83 -2.39
C PHE A 244 6.58 4.13 -0.99
N ARG A 245 5.49 3.46 -0.63
CA ARG A 245 4.82 3.64 0.66
C ARG A 245 5.66 3.17 1.84
N HIS A 246 6.44 2.12 1.64
CA HIS A 246 7.33 1.54 2.64
C HIS A 246 8.76 1.51 2.14
N GLY A 247 9.71 1.19 3.03
CA GLY A 247 11.09 0.93 2.63
C GLY A 247 11.16 -0.23 1.64
N THR A 248 12.03 -0.09 0.66
CA THR A 248 12.24 -1.12 -0.36
C THR A 248 13.32 -2.10 0.06
N LYS A 249 13.36 -3.27 -0.58
CA LYS A 249 14.45 -4.22 -0.43
C LYS A 249 15.40 -4.11 -1.61
N PHE A 250 16.66 -3.77 -1.34
CA PHE A 250 17.74 -3.84 -2.35
C PHE A 250 17.90 -5.29 -2.85
N LEU A 251 17.98 -5.47 -4.16
CA LEU A 251 18.19 -6.77 -4.78
C LEU A 251 19.57 -6.88 -5.38
N ARG A 252 19.94 -5.93 -6.25
CA ARG A 252 21.25 -5.91 -6.94
C ARG A 252 21.55 -4.57 -7.58
N TRP A 253 22.79 -4.35 -7.89
CA TRP A 253 23.23 -3.25 -8.76
C TRP A 253 22.91 -3.57 -10.23
N ARG A 254 22.59 -2.53 -11.00
CA ARG A 254 22.30 -2.62 -12.43
C ARG A 254 23.29 -1.79 -13.26
N PRO A 255 24.56 -2.25 -13.39
CA PRO A 255 25.56 -1.57 -14.20
C PRO A 255 25.23 -1.60 -15.70
N ASP A 256 24.33 -2.50 -16.10
CA ASP A 256 23.82 -2.69 -17.45
C ASP A 256 22.75 -1.66 -17.84
N LYS A 257 22.23 -0.88 -16.88
CA LYS A 257 21.11 0.05 -17.11
C LYS A 257 21.54 1.50 -16.96
N ALA A 258 21.26 2.31 -17.98
CA ALA A 258 21.53 3.73 -17.91
C ALA A 258 20.56 4.43 -16.94
N PRO A 259 21.02 5.37 -16.07
CA PRO A 259 20.17 6.07 -15.11
C PRO A 259 18.91 6.72 -15.73
N ARG A 260 19.04 7.30 -16.92
CA ARG A 260 17.93 7.96 -17.64
C ARG A 260 16.80 7.00 -18.09
N GLN A 261 17.05 5.70 -18.08
CA GLN A 261 16.02 4.70 -18.35
C GLN A 261 15.14 4.39 -17.12
N CYS A 262 15.54 4.86 -15.95
CA CYS A 262 14.81 4.65 -14.70
C CYS A 262 13.74 5.73 -14.55
N THR A 263 12.55 5.50 -15.13
CA THR A 263 11.47 6.50 -15.19
C THR A 263 10.28 6.10 -14.31
N MET A 264 9.43 7.10 -13.99
CA MET A 264 8.17 6.92 -13.26
C MET A 264 7.19 5.94 -13.95
N ALA A 265 7.37 5.69 -15.25
CA ALA A 265 6.53 4.73 -15.98
C ALA A 265 6.56 3.32 -15.37
N GLN A 266 7.65 2.94 -14.65
CA GLN A 266 7.76 1.66 -13.96
C GLN A 266 6.77 1.50 -12.80
N LEU A 267 6.25 2.61 -12.24
CA LEU A 267 5.35 2.61 -11.09
C LEU A 267 3.86 2.65 -11.47
N ARG A 268 3.54 2.76 -12.75
CA ARG A 268 2.15 2.81 -13.22
C ARG A 268 1.40 1.53 -12.86
N ALA A 269 0.15 1.69 -12.40
CA ALA A 269 -0.74 0.58 -12.13
C ALA A 269 -1.20 -0.11 -13.42
N GLU A 270 -1.28 -1.45 -13.41
CA GLU A 270 -1.73 -2.24 -14.55
C GLU A 270 -3.27 -2.36 -14.63
N ALA A 271 -3.99 -2.24 -13.49
CA ALA A 271 -5.46 -2.29 -13.42
C ALA A 271 -6.01 -1.41 -12.29
N ALA A 272 -7.23 -0.88 -12.46
CA ALA A 272 -7.94 -0.19 -11.40
C ALA A 272 -8.57 -1.20 -10.41
N PRO A 273 -8.59 -0.90 -9.09
CA PRO A 273 -9.17 -1.79 -8.09
C PRO A 273 -10.66 -2.06 -8.30
N GLU A 274 -11.39 -1.09 -8.83
CA GLU A 274 -12.82 -1.21 -9.14
C GLU A 274 -13.09 -2.26 -10.22
N ASP A 275 -12.17 -2.42 -11.18
CA ASP A 275 -12.26 -3.43 -12.23
C ASP A 275 -12.10 -4.85 -11.65
N VAL A 276 -11.22 -5.03 -10.66
CA VAL A 276 -11.02 -6.32 -9.99
C VAL A 276 -12.24 -6.70 -9.16
N ILE A 277 -12.84 -5.73 -8.45
CA ILE A 277 -14.05 -5.95 -7.64
C ILE A 277 -15.27 -6.15 -8.55
N ALA A 278 -15.36 -5.46 -9.67
CA ALA A 278 -16.47 -5.57 -10.62
C ALA A 278 -16.44 -6.88 -11.43
N ALA A 279 -15.26 -7.40 -11.80
CA ALA A 279 -15.10 -8.64 -12.53
C ALA A 279 -15.49 -9.91 -11.73
N THR A 280 -15.75 -9.74 -10.42
CA THR A 280 -16.16 -10.82 -9.49
C THR A 280 -17.66 -10.81 -9.19
N ARG A 281 -18.44 -10.05 -9.93
CA ARG A 281 -19.91 -10.05 -9.92
C ARG A 281 -20.42 -10.92 -11.09
#